data_d32aa51e26e793413fcb8339f045b559
#
_entry.id   d32aa51e26e793413fcb8339f045b559
#
_cell.length_a   1.000
_cell.length_b   1.000
_cell.length_c   1.000
_cell.angle_alpha   90.00
_cell.angle_beta   90.00
_cell.angle_gamma   90.00
#
_symmetry.space_group_name_H-M   'P 1'
#
loop_
_entity.id
_entity.type
_entity.pdbx_description
1 polymer ?
#
loop_
_entity_poly.entity_id
_entity_poly.type
_entity_poly.pdbx_seq_one_letter_code
_entity_poly.pdbx_strand_id
1 'polypeptide(L)'
;VGDAMLTPSITVRYLDRFIGPAKAPVAIDHPLSDRELDVARAVARGLGNQEIATELFISLSTVKTHLTSIQTKLNLRNRVEIAIWVIEHDPDRPR
;
A
#
# COMPACT_ATOMS: atom_id res chain seq x y z
N VAL A 1 20.20 -16.81 -7.91
CA VAL A 1 20.17 -16.17 -7.74
C VAL A 1 20.36 -15.62 -7.81
N GLY A 2 20.38 -15.90 -7.67
CA GLY A 2 20.38 -15.12 -7.37
C GLY A 2 20.48 -14.65 -7.50
N ASP A 3 20.42 -14.80 -7.37
CA ASP A 3 20.21 -14.09 -7.32
C ASP A 3 20.40 -13.53 -7.67
N ALA A 4 20.83 -13.67 -7.82
CA ALA A 4 20.83 -13.04 -7.95
C ALA A 4 20.63 -12.69 -8.45
N MET A 5 20.41 -12.41 -8.77
CA MET A 5 19.99 -11.94 -8.99
C MET A 5 19.42 -11.26 -8.95
N LEU A 6 19.35 -10.71 -9.14
CA LEU A 6 18.45 -10.27 -8.68
C LEU A 6 18.59 -10.05 -7.38
N THR A 7 18.14 -9.19 -6.75
CA THR A 7 18.33 -9.10 -5.49
C THR A 7 17.69 -10.19 -4.93
N PRO A 8 18.34 -10.92 -4.20
CA PRO A 8 17.78 -12.11 -3.67
C PRO A 8 16.53 -11.85 -2.86
N SER A 9 16.50 -10.81 -2.08
CA SER A 9 15.35 -10.59 -1.25
C SER A 9 14.10 -10.33 -2.06
N ILE A 10 14.22 -9.57 -3.10
CA ILE A 10 13.07 -9.30 -3.90
C ILE A 10 12.65 -10.53 -4.65
N THR A 11 13.60 -11.29 -5.13
CA THR A 11 13.28 -12.49 -5.85
C THR A 11 12.56 -13.48 -4.99
N VAL A 12 12.98 -13.63 -3.75
CA VAL A 12 12.34 -14.58 -2.88
C VAL A 12 10.91 -14.15 -2.60
N ARG A 13 10.67 -12.90 -2.43
CA ARG A 13 9.32 -12.44 -2.17
C ARG A 13 8.40 -12.75 -3.32
N TYR A 14 8.87 -12.60 -4.53
CA TYR A 14 8.03 -12.88 -5.64
C TYR A 14 7.79 -14.37 -5.77
N LEU A 15 8.78 -15.16 -5.51
CA LEU A 15 8.61 -16.58 -5.60
C LEU A 15 7.60 -17.08 -4.57
N ASP A 16 7.63 -16.52 -3.38
CA ASP A 16 6.68 -16.91 -2.38
C ASP A 16 5.27 -16.62 -2.86
N ARG A 17 5.07 -15.51 -3.54
CA ARG A 17 3.77 -15.20 -4.03
C ARG A 17 3.35 -16.14 -5.11
N PHE A 18 4.26 -16.50 -5.96
CA PHE A 18 3.90 -17.40 -7.00
C PHE A 18 3.54 -18.74 -6.49
N ILE A 19 4.24 -19.19 -5.48
CA ILE A 19 3.98 -20.50 -4.99
C ILE A 19 2.72 -20.46 -4.23
N GLY A 20 2.33 -19.36 -3.76
CA GLY A 20 1.14 -19.30 -2.99
C GLY A 20 -0.03 -19.44 -3.86
N PRO A 21 -1.09 -19.30 -3.33
CA PRO A 21 -2.26 -19.51 -3.94
C PRO A 21 -2.42 -18.58 -4.99
N ALA A 22 -3.07 -18.97 -5.78
CA ALA A 22 -3.20 -18.25 -6.75
C ALA A 22 -3.38 -16.86 -6.67
N LYS A 23 -3.71 -16.38 -5.81
CA LYS A 23 -3.91 -15.12 -5.75
C LYS A 23 -2.85 -14.36 -5.94
N ALA A 24 -2.01 -14.59 -6.24
CA ALA A 24 -1.09 -13.96 -6.30
C ALA A 24 -0.93 -13.02 -6.84
N PRO A 25 -0.72 -12.53 -7.19
CA PRO A 25 -0.25 -11.59 -7.30
C PRO A 25 -0.14 -10.75 -8.01
N VAL A 26 -0.64 -10.18 -8.08
CA VAL A 26 -0.55 -9.26 -8.71
C VAL A 26 0.09 -8.33 -8.07
N ALA A 27 1.12 -8.18 -8.18
CA ALA A 27 1.86 -7.28 -7.56
C ALA A 27 1.45 -5.97 -8.00
N ILE A 28 1.15 -5.12 -7.19
CA ILE A 28 0.96 -3.79 -7.54
C ILE A 28 2.32 -3.19 -7.57
N ASP A 29 2.69 -2.65 -8.66
CA ASP A 29 4.01 -2.06 -8.77
C ASP A 29 3.94 -0.66 -8.21
N HIS A 30 4.23 -0.46 -6.98
CA HIS A 30 4.19 0.86 -6.36
C HIS A 30 5.25 0.97 -5.26
N PRO A 31 5.61 2.18 -4.91
CA PRO A 31 6.65 2.39 -3.90
C PRO A 31 6.15 2.41 -2.46
N LEU A 32 4.91 2.14 -2.20
CA LEU A 32 4.37 2.25 -0.86
C LEU A 32 4.77 1.07 0.00
N SER A 33 5.03 1.33 1.27
CA SER A 33 5.24 0.25 2.21
C SER A 33 3.89 -0.39 2.52
N ASP A 34 3.92 -1.53 3.19
CA ASP A 34 2.69 -2.21 3.54
C ASP A 34 1.82 -1.33 4.41
N ARG A 35 2.41 -0.60 5.34
CA ARG A 35 1.64 0.25 6.25
C ARG A 35 1.07 1.45 5.52
N GLU A 36 1.83 2.01 4.60
CA GLU A 36 1.32 3.09 3.78
C GLU A 36 0.15 2.62 2.94
N LEU A 37 0.24 1.42 2.42
CA LEU A 37 -0.86 0.88 1.63
C LEU A 37 -2.10 0.67 2.52
N ASP A 38 -1.93 0.20 3.75
CA ASP A 38 -3.03 0.07 4.68
C ASP A 38 -3.71 1.42 4.91
N VAL A 39 -2.93 2.46 5.07
CA VAL A 39 -3.48 3.81 5.26
C VAL A 39 -4.21 4.24 3.99
N ALA A 40 -3.62 4.00 2.83
CA ALA A 40 -4.25 4.40 1.57
C ALA A 40 -5.59 3.68 1.37
N ARG A 41 -5.64 2.40 1.71
CA ARG A 41 -6.89 1.65 1.61
C ARG A 41 -7.95 2.19 2.56
N ALA A 42 -7.55 2.60 3.74
CA ALA A 42 -8.49 3.18 4.70
C ALA A 42 -9.04 4.50 4.19
N VAL A 43 -8.20 5.29 3.53
CA VAL A 43 -8.65 6.52 2.91
C VAL A 43 -9.70 6.22 1.84
N ALA A 44 -9.45 5.18 1.06
CA ALA A 44 -10.40 4.82 0.00
C ALA A 44 -11.73 4.34 0.55
N ARG A 45 -11.75 3.85 1.80
CA ARG A 45 -13.00 3.47 2.43
C ARG A 45 -13.72 4.65 3.06
N GLY A 46 -13.16 5.83 2.97
CA GLY A 46 -13.81 7.03 3.49
C GLY A 46 -13.49 7.35 4.93
N LEU A 47 -12.51 6.71 5.54
CA LEU A 47 -12.20 6.95 6.93
C LEU A 47 -11.45 8.26 7.12
N GLY A 48 -11.73 8.93 8.21
CA GLY A 48 -10.96 10.12 8.57
C GLY A 48 -9.70 9.73 9.30
N ASN A 49 -8.83 10.70 9.52
CA ASN A 49 -7.52 10.41 10.12
C ASN A 49 -7.62 9.76 11.49
N GLN A 50 -8.56 10.22 12.32
CA GLN A 50 -8.71 9.64 13.64
C GLN A 50 -9.21 8.20 13.56
N GLU A 51 -10.09 7.94 12.62
CA GLU A 51 -10.60 6.60 12.43
C GLU A 51 -9.50 5.66 11.94
N ILE A 52 -8.65 6.15 11.06
CA ILE A 52 -7.52 5.36 10.57
C ILE A 52 -6.58 5.06 11.72
N ALA A 53 -6.29 6.06 12.55
CA ALA A 53 -5.39 5.86 13.68
C ALA A 53 -5.94 4.77 14.61
N THR A 54 -7.23 4.80 14.88
CA THR A 54 -7.85 3.83 15.74
C THR A 54 -7.81 2.43 15.11
N GLU A 55 -8.16 2.33 13.84
CA GLU A 55 -8.22 1.04 13.20
C GLU A 55 -6.85 0.38 13.06
N LEU A 56 -5.83 1.16 12.77
CA LEU A 56 -4.51 0.61 12.56
C LEU A 56 -3.65 0.61 13.81
N PHE A 57 -4.20 1.09 14.93
CA PHE A 57 -3.45 1.14 16.19
C PHE A 57 -2.18 1.96 16.08
N ILE A 58 -2.29 3.13 15.47
CA ILE A 58 -1.17 4.05 15.35
C ILE A 58 -1.64 5.42 15.78
N SER A 59 -0.71 6.33 16.01
CA SER A 59 -1.07 7.67 16.44
C SER A 59 -1.59 8.49 15.28
N LEU A 60 -2.30 9.55 15.61
CA LEU A 60 -2.78 10.47 14.59
C LEU A 60 -1.60 11.08 13.82
N SER A 61 -0.53 11.42 14.51
CA SER A 61 0.62 12.00 13.82
C SER A 61 1.25 11.00 12.86
N THR A 62 1.23 9.72 13.21
CA THR A 62 1.75 8.69 12.30
C THR A 62 0.87 8.58 11.06
N VAL A 63 -0.46 8.69 11.21
CA VAL A 63 -1.35 8.70 10.06
C VAL A 63 -0.99 9.86 9.14
N LYS A 64 -0.79 11.05 9.70
CA LYS A 64 -0.47 12.21 8.90
C LYS A 64 0.86 12.04 8.18
N THR A 65 1.83 11.44 8.85
CA THR A 65 3.13 11.18 8.23
C THR A 65 2.98 10.20 7.06
N HIS A 66 2.20 9.15 7.25
CA HIS A 66 1.98 8.20 6.16
C HIS A 66 1.26 8.87 4.98
N LEU A 67 0.28 9.72 5.26
CA LEU A 67 -0.44 10.39 4.18
C LEU A 67 0.49 11.30 3.37
N THR A 68 1.36 12.03 4.07
CA THR A 68 2.32 12.88 3.38
C THR A 68 3.27 12.05 2.54
N SER A 69 3.74 10.94 3.08
CA SER A 69 4.64 10.08 2.35
C SER A 69 3.97 9.49 1.11
N ILE A 70 2.72 9.06 1.23
CA ILE A 70 1.98 8.50 0.11
C ILE A 70 1.83 9.57 -0.98
N GLN A 71 1.45 10.76 -0.59
CA GLN A 71 1.27 11.83 -1.57
C GLN A 71 2.58 12.14 -2.29
N THR A 72 3.68 12.14 -1.57
CA THR A 72 4.96 12.42 -2.17
C THR A 72 5.40 11.28 -3.09
N LYS A 73 5.25 10.05 -2.64
CA LYS A 73 5.72 8.91 -3.43
C LYS A 73 4.92 8.71 -4.71
N LEU A 74 3.64 9.01 -4.65
CA LEU A 74 2.77 8.81 -5.80
C LEU A 74 2.49 10.11 -6.54
N ASN A 75 3.07 11.21 -6.07
CA ASN A 75 2.89 12.51 -6.70
C ASN A 75 1.40 12.91 -6.73
N LEU A 76 0.74 12.73 -5.61
CA LEU A 76 -0.67 13.07 -5.49
C LEU A 76 -0.83 14.33 -4.66
N ARG A 77 -1.91 15.06 -4.88
CA ARG A 77 -2.09 16.35 -4.25
C ARG A 77 -2.96 16.32 -3.01
N ASN A 78 -3.81 15.36 -2.86
CA ASN A 78 -4.71 15.33 -1.73
C ASN A 78 -5.24 13.91 -1.51
N ARG A 79 -6.05 13.76 -0.45
CA ARG A 79 -6.49 12.40 -0.10
C ARG A 79 -7.51 11.85 -1.08
N VAL A 80 -8.22 12.69 -1.78
CA VAL A 80 -9.15 12.21 -2.77
C VAL A 80 -8.38 11.47 -3.87
N GLU A 81 -7.23 12.04 -4.24
CA GLU A 81 -6.40 11.38 -5.25
C GLU A 81 -5.82 10.07 -4.73
N ILE A 82 -5.56 9.98 -3.43
CA ILE A 82 -5.12 8.71 -2.85
C ILE A 82 -6.23 7.67 -3.02
N ALA A 83 -7.45 8.04 -2.71
CA ALA A 83 -8.58 7.12 -2.84
C ALA A 83 -8.74 6.65 -4.27
N ILE A 84 -8.62 7.57 -5.21
CA ILE A 84 -8.75 7.22 -6.61
C ILE A 84 -7.63 6.27 -7.03
N TRP A 85 -6.41 6.55 -6.57
CA TRP A 85 -5.29 5.67 -6.90
C TRP A 85 -5.55 4.24 -6.41
N VAL A 86 -6.07 4.10 -5.19
CA VAL A 86 -6.35 2.77 -4.65
C VAL A 86 -7.40 2.07 -5.51
N ILE A 87 -8.45 2.79 -5.88
CA ILE A 87 -9.50 2.19 -6.67
C ILE A 87 -8.97 1.71 -8.00
N GLU A 88 -8.05 2.44 -8.58
CA GLU A 88 -7.52 2.10 -9.88
C GLU A 88 -6.44 1.04 -9.87
N HIS A 89 -5.67 0.95 -8.78
CA HIS A 89 -4.47 0.12 -8.80
C HIS A 89 -4.48 -1.04 -7.80
N ASP A 90 -5.32 -1.03 -6.79
CA ASP A 90 -5.27 -2.07 -5.77
C ASP A 90 -6.21 -3.20 -6.14
N PRO A 91 -5.73 -4.40 -6.36
CA PRO A 91 -6.61 -5.51 -6.74
C PRO A 91 -7.59 -5.88 -5.64
N ASP A 92 -7.28 -5.53 -4.38
CA ASP A 92 -8.17 -5.81 -3.29
C ASP A 92 -8.99 -4.59 -2.93
N ARG A 93 -9.14 -3.67 -3.86
CA ARG A 93 -9.81 -2.42 -3.54
C ARG A 93 -11.24 -2.65 -3.16
N PRO A 94 -11.78 -1.76 -2.36
CA PRO A 94 -13.17 -1.88 -1.96
C PRO A 94 -14.06 -1.60 -3.16
N ARG A 95 -15.23 -2.11 -3.10
CA ARG A 95 -16.14 -1.92 -4.21
C ARG A 95 -17.35 -1.15 -3.81
#